data_cd870321ff37dcd989368fc0904dd49e
#
_entry.id   cd870321ff37dcd989368fc0904dd49e
#
_cell.length_a   1.000
_cell.length_b   1.000
_cell.length_c   1.000
_cell.angle_alpha   90.00
_cell.angle_beta   90.00
_cell.angle_gamma   90.00
#
_symmetry.space_group_name_H-M   'P 1'
#
loop_
_entity.id
_entity.type
_entity.pdbx_description
1 polymer ?
#
loop_
_entity_poly.entity_id
_entity_poly.type
_entity_poly.pdbx_seq_one_letter_code
_entity_poly.pdbx_strand_id
1 'polypeptide(L)'
;MDTGSWRGRRTTPIEGIKWTSGDVENLGIFFGNENPAFKTFQKIVPKFKKRLSYWKQFTLSKIGKARVSELFLASRLVYAIKFYPIPDKFRKEIQDSIFQYVNFPNKVITIGQKEMWKIKKNGGCKLINIQVKSETSKAKWLMEIATNPEFKIHLETFSILVGILKEGKCQ
;
A
#
# COMPACT_ATOMS: atom_id res chain seq x y z
N MET A 1 -8.32 31.04 0.28
CA MET A 1 -7.22 31.23 1.25
C MET A 1 -6.21 30.13 1.03
N ASP A 2 -5.04 30.54 0.65
CA ASP A 2 -3.96 29.65 0.23
C ASP A 2 -3.38 28.94 1.45
N THR A 3 -3.68 27.66 1.59
CA THR A 3 -3.21 26.84 2.70
C THR A 3 -1.70 26.66 2.56
N GLY A 4 -0.94 27.59 3.20
CA GLY A 4 0.45 27.38 3.54
C GLY A 4 1.34 26.87 2.41
N SER A 5 1.23 27.49 1.24
CA SER A 5 2.15 27.23 0.14
C SER A 5 3.56 27.62 0.59
N TRP A 6 4.40 26.65 0.82
CA TRP A 6 5.85 26.83 0.97
C TRP A 6 6.49 27.35 -0.33
N ARG A 7 5.69 27.52 -1.37
CA ARG A 7 6.08 28.12 -2.65
C ARG A 7 6.40 29.60 -2.42
N GLY A 8 7.68 29.92 -2.42
CA GLY A 8 8.18 31.30 -2.33
C GLY A 8 8.93 31.67 -1.05
N ARG A 9 8.97 30.83 -0.01
CA ARG A 9 9.95 31.04 1.03
C ARG A 9 11.32 30.67 0.51
N ARG A 10 12.17 31.66 0.32
CA ARG A 10 13.61 31.43 0.08
C ARG A 10 14.18 30.84 1.37
N THR A 11 14.17 29.51 1.46
CA THR A 11 14.95 28.83 2.50
C THR A 11 16.40 29.00 2.11
N THR A 12 17.21 29.55 2.99
CA THR A 12 18.66 29.56 2.83
C THR A 12 19.09 28.14 2.55
N PRO A 13 19.78 27.86 1.44
CA PRO A 13 20.20 26.50 1.14
C PRO A 13 21.12 26.02 2.25
N ILE A 14 20.71 24.95 2.92
CA ILE A 14 21.57 24.25 3.86
C ILE A 14 22.61 23.52 3.00
N GLU A 15 23.86 23.75 3.28
CA GLU A 15 24.98 23.17 2.53
C GLU A 15 24.82 21.64 2.45
N GLY A 16 24.85 21.08 1.24
CA GLY A 16 24.64 19.65 0.98
C GLY A 16 23.19 19.19 0.79
N ILE A 17 22.17 20.03 1.02
CA ILE A 17 20.77 19.69 0.78
C ILE A 17 20.27 20.30 -0.51
N LYS A 18 19.89 19.44 -1.47
CA LYS A 18 19.30 19.87 -2.74
C LYS A 18 17.78 19.94 -2.61
N TRP A 19 17.23 21.15 -2.60
CA TRP A 19 15.79 21.37 -2.61
C TRP A 19 15.20 21.09 -4.00
N THR A 20 14.12 20.34 -4.05
CA THR A 20 13.36 20.10 -5.28
C THR A 20 11.89 20.45 -5.06
N SER A 21 11.30 21.07 -6.06
CA SER A 21 9.85 21.36 -6.08
C SER A 21 9.02 20.19 -6.64
N GLY A 22 9.67 19.17 -7.19
CA GLY A 22 9.03 18.01 -7.80
C GLY A 22 8.85 16.85 -6.82
N ASP A 23 8.24 15.77 -7.32
CA ASP A 23 8.12 14.53 -6.57
C ASP A 23 9.49 13.89 -6.36
N VAL A 24 9.71 13.43 -5.13
CA VAL A 24 10.94 12.72 -4.74
C VAL A 24 10.61 11.25 -4.55
N GLU A 25 11.42 10.38 -5.14
CA GLU A 25 11.34 8.95 -4.90
C GLU A 25 12.34 8.53 -3.82
N ASN A 26 11.84 7.93 -2.74
CA ASN A 26 12.65 7.31 -1.71
C ASN A 26 12.19 5.87 -1.48
N LEU A 27 13.13 4.91 -1.58
CA LEU A 27 12.87 3.47 -1.41
C LEU A 27 11.69 2.94 -2.25
N GLY A 28 11.46 3.53 -3.42
CA GLY A 28 10.39 3.13 -4.33
C GLY A 28 9.01 3.75 -4.01
N ILE A 29 8.95 4.66 -3.05
CA ILE A 29 7.78 5.46 -2.71
C ILE A 29 7.99 6.89 -3.21
N PHE A 30 6.99 7.43 -3.88
CA PHE A 30 6.98 8.82 -4.30
C PHE A 30 6.41 9.71 -3.20
N PHE A 31 7.07 10.81 -2.92
CA PHE A 31 6.63 11.86 -2.01
C PHE A 31 6.53 13.15 -2.81
N GLY A 32 5.43 13.88 -2.68
CA GLY A 32 5.21 15.12 -3.41
C GLY A 32 3.76 15.53 -3.42
N ASN A 33 3.43 16.53 -4.25
CA ASN A 33 2.10 17.15 -4.28
C ASN A 33 1.19 16.56 -5.38
N GLU A 34 1.74 15.88 -6.39
CA GLU A 34 1.01 15.42 -7.56
C GLU A 34 0.66 13.93 -7.48
N ASN A 35 -0.30 13.57 -6.61
CA ASN A 35 -0.83 12.21 -6.48
C ASN A 35 0.26 11.13 -6.29
N PRO A 36 1.09 11.24 -5.24
CA PRO A 36 2.21 10.34 -5.02
C PRO A 36 1.78 8.87 -4.82
N ALA A 37 0.57 8.66 -4.29
CA ALA A 37 -0.01 7.32 -4.17
C ALA A 37 -0.16 6.66 -5.55
N PHE A 38 -0.75 7.35 -6.52
CA PHE A 38 -0.94 6.82 -7.86
C PHE A 38 0.41 6.51 -8.54
N LYS A 39 1.36 7.44 -8.50
CA LYS A 39 2.71 7.25 -9.06
C LYS A 39 3.43 6.06 -8.44
N THR A 40 3.33 5.88 -7.11
CA THR A 40 3.91 4.75 -6.39
C THR A 40 3.33 3.42 -6.89
N PHE A 41 2.00 3.29 -6.93
CA PHE A 41 1.36 2.04 -7.36
C PHE A 41 1.51 1.79 -8.87
N GLN A 42 1.54 2.82 -9.69
CA GLN A 42 1.82 2.71 -11.13
C GLN A 42 3.19 2.08 -11.39
N LYS A 43 4.19 2.34 -10.56
CA LYS A 43 5.52 1.72 -10.65
C LYS A 43 5.57 0.31 -10.08
N ILE A 44 4.83 0.03 -9.01
CA ILE A 44 4.87 -1.26 -8.31
C ILE A 44 4.09 -2.34 -9.06
N VAL A 45 2.90 -2.03 -9.58
CA VAL A 45 1.98 -3.01 -10.18
C VAL A 45 2.57 -3.77 -11.38
N PRO A 46 3.25 -3.14 -12.34
CA PRO A 46 3.91 -3.87 -13.42
C PRO A 46 4.98 -4.84 -12.93
N LYS A 47 5.78 -4.43 -11.95
CA LYS A 47 6.80 -5.30 -11.34
C LYS A 47 6.17 -6.49 -10.60
N PHE A 48 5.04 -6.26 -9.94
CA PHE A 48 4.25 -7.30 -9.32
C PHE A 48 3.72 -8.31 -10.35
N LYS A 49 3.12 -7.85 -11.45
CA LYS A 49 2.63 -8.71 -12.53
C LYS A 49 3.75 -9.52 -13.19
N LYS A 50 4.91 -8.92 -13.45
CA LYS A 50 6.09 -9.62 -13.97
C LYS A 50 6.50 -10.76 -13.05
N ARG A 51 6.46 -10.57 -11.74
CA ARG A 51 6.79 -11.61 -10.77
C ARG A 51 5.74 -12.73 -10.72
N LEU A 52 4.45 -12.39 -10.81
CA LEU A 52 3.38 -13.39 -10.97
C LEU A 52 3.60 -14.26 -12.20
N SER A 53 3.96 -13.64 -13.32
CA SER A 53 4.25 -14.35 -14.57
C SER A 53 5.42 -15.33 -14.40
N TYR A 54 6.47 -14.93 -13.71
CA TYR A 54 7.58 -15.83 -13.39
C TYR A 54 7.13 -17.05 -12.56
N TRP A 55 6.27 -16.86 -11.57
CA TRP A 55 5.78 -17.96 -10.73
C TRP A 55 4.79 -18.89 -11.43
N LYS A 56 4.24 -18.52 -12.58
CA LYS A 56 3.36 -19.40 -13.38
C LYS A 56 4.08 -20.62 -13.95
N GLN A 57 5.40 -20.56 -14.15
CA GLN A 57 6.18 -21.68 -14.67
C GLN A 57 6.31 -22.85 -13.68
N PHE A 58 6.09 -22.62 -12.39
CA PHE A 58 6.20 -23.67 -11.39
C PHE A 58 4.85 -24.38 -11.20
N THR A 59 4.91 -25.72 -11.21
CA THR A 59 3.72 -26.57 -11.00
C THR A 59 3.39 -26.65 -9.51
N LEU A 60 2.57 -25.73 -9.05
CA LEU A 60 2.12 -25.67 -7.66
C LEU A 60 0.64 -25.97 -7.55
N SER A 61 0.22 -26.62 -6.45
CA SER A 61 -1.19 -26.75 -6.10
C SER A 61 -1.84 -25.39 -5.88
N LYS A 62 -3.18 -25.30 -5.93
CA LYS A 62 -3.91 -24.04 -5.64
C LYS A 62 -3.54 -23.46 -4.27
N ILE A 63 -3.38 -24.31 -3.26
CA ILE A 63 -2.96 -23.92 -1.92
C ILE A 63 -1.52 -23.39 -1.92
N GLY A 64 -0.61 -24.05 -2.64
CA GLY A 64 0.78 -23.59 -2.79
C GLY A 64 0.84 -22.22 -3.47
N LYS A 65 0.05 -22.01 -4.53
CA LYS A 65 -0.05 -20.71 -5.21
C LYS A 65 -0.64 -19.62 -4.33
N ALA A 66 -1.64 -19.93 -3.52
CA ALA A 66 -2.19 -18.99 -2.54
C ALA A 66 -1.12 -18.57 -1.50
N ARG A 67 -0.31 -19.51 -1.03
CA ARG A 67 0.82 -19.23 -0.11
C ARG A 67 1.91 -18.37 -0.77
N VAL A 68 2.27 -18.69 -2.01
CA VAL A 68 3.22 -17.86 -2.78
C VAL A 68 2.68 -16.44 -2.92
N SER A 69 1.39 -16.30 -3.23
CA SER A 69 0.73 -14.98 -3.30
C SER A 69 0.83 -14.22 -1.99
N GLU A 70 0.61 -14.89 -0.86
CA GLU A 70 0.68 -14.26 0.46
C GLU A 70 2.11 -13.84 0.82
N LEU A 71 3.07 -14.75 0.70
CA LEU A 71 4.43 -14.54 1.21
C LEU A 71 5.28 -13.64 0.32
N PHE A 72 5.25 -13.86 -0.97
CA PHE A 72 6.19 -13.20 -1.89
C PHE A 72 5.56 -12.07 -2.69
N LEU A 73 4.30 -12.19 -3.06
CA LEU A 73 3.67 -11.23 -3.95
C LEU A 73 3.06 -10.08 -3.15
N ALA A 74 2.26 -10.40 -2.13
CA ALA A 74 1.64 -9.35 -1.32
C ALA A 74 2.63 -8.63 -0.40
N SER A 75 3.71 -9.29 0.04
CA SER A 75 4.72 -8.65 0.89
C SER A 75 5.37 -7.42 0.23
N ARG A 76 5.51 -7.42 -1.09
CA ARG A 76 6.02 -6.25 -1.83
C ARG A 76 5.11 -5.04 -1.79
N LEU A 77 3.81 -5.28 -1.68
CA LEU A 77 2.81 -4.22 -1.60
C LEU A 77 2.67 -3.67 -0.19
N VAL A 78 2.96 -4.49 0.84
CA VAL A 78 2.76 -4.12 2.26
C VAL A 78 3.55 -2.86 2.63
N TYR A 79 4.75 -2.68 2.08
CA TYR A 79 5.55 -1.50 2.33
C TYR A 79 4.85 -0.23 1.81
N ALA A 80 4.41 -0.24 0.55
CA ALA A 80 3.71 0.91 -0.03
C ALA A 80 2.35 1.18 0.64
N ILE A 81 1.66 0.12 1.06
CA ILE A 81 0.36 0.21 1.77
C ILE A 81 0.48 0.94 3.11
N LYS A 82 1.62 0.88 3.78
CA LYS A 82 1.85 1.62 5.03
C LYS A 82 1.80 3.13 4.81
N PHE A 83 2.28 3.62 3.66
CA PHE A 83 2.34 5.04 3.35
C PHE A 83 1.07 5.55 2.68
N TYR A 84 0.52 4.79 1.73
CA TYR A 84 -0.61 5.24 0.92
C TYR A 84 -1.73 4.21 0.85
N PRO A 85 -3.00 4.66 0.82
CA PRO A 85 -4.11 3.80 0.43
C PRO A 85 -3.91 3.34 -1.02
N ILE A 86 -4.25 2.08 -1.29
CA ILE A 86 -4.19 1.58 -2.66
C ILE A 86 -5.34 2.21 -3.46
N PRO A 87 -5.06 2.93 -4.56
CA PRO A 87 -6.12 3.42 -5.44
C PRO A 87 -6.96 2.26 -5.97
N ASP A 88 -8.28 2.45 -6.08
CA ASP A 88 -9.25 1.40 -6.41
C ASP A 88 -8.91 0.66 -7.71
N LYS A 89 -8.44 1.39 -8.72
CA LYS A 89 -7.96 0.83 -9.99
C LYS A 89 -6.92 -0.26 -9.76
N PHE A 90 -5.87 0.06 -9.00
CA PHE A 90 -4.76 -0.87 -8.74
C PHE A 90 -5.16 -1.98 -7.78
N ARG A 91 -6.02 -1.70 -6.81
CA ARG A 91 -6.53 -2.71 -5.87
C ARG A 91 -7.23 -3.85 -6.62
N LYS A 92 -8.16 -3.50 -7.52
CA LYS A 92 -8.87 -4.47 -8.35
C LYS A 92 -7.91 -5.24 -9.25
N GLU A 93 -7.04 -4.53 -9.95
CA GLU A 93 -6.05 -5.11 -10.86
C GLU A 93 -5.11 -6.12 -10.18
N ILE A 94 -4.63 -5.81 -8.97
CA ILE A 94 -3.79 -6.71 -8.18
C ILE A 94 -4.57 -7.93 -7.74
N GLN A 95 -5.77 -7.75 -7.20
CA GLN A 95 -6.61 -8.83 -6.72
C GLN A 95 -6.98 -9.81 -7.83
N ASP A 96 -7.36 -9.30 -9.00
CA ASP A 96 -7.69 -10.10 -10.18
C ASP A 96 -6.46 -10.86 -10.69
N SER A 97 -5.29 -10.23 -10.68
CA SER A 97 -4.03 -10.87 -11.08
C SER A 97 -3.66 -12.05 -10.16
N ILE A 98 -3.85 -11.90 -8.85
CA ILE A 98 -3.63 -12.99 -7.87
C ILE A 98 -4.62 -14.11 -8.10
N PHE A 99 -5.89 -13.79 -8.31
CA PHE A 99 -6.95 -14.76 -8.55
C PHE A 99 -6.71 -15.58 -9.82
N GLN A 100 -6.34 -14.91 -10.90
CA GLN A 100 -5.95 -15.55 -12.16
C GLN A 100 -4.73 -16.44 -12.00
N TYR A 101 -3.72 -16.00 -11.23
CA TYR A 101 -2.52 -16.79 -10.95
C TYR A 101 -2.85 -18.09 -10.23
N VAL A 102 -3.70 -18.05 -9.21
CA VAL A 102 -4.06 -19.24 -8.43
C VAL A 102 -4.87 -20.23 -9.26
N ASN A 103 -5.69 -19.74 -10.20
CA ASN A 103 -6.47 -20.60 -11.11
C ASN A 103 -5.69 -21.10 -12.33
N PHE A 104 -4.54 -20.53 -12.64
CA PHE A 104 -3.71 -20.99 -13.76
C PHE A 104 -3.23 -22.46 -13.56
N PRO A 105 -3.21 -23.33 -14.57
CA PRO A 105 -3.52 -23.10 -15.99
C PRO A 105 -5.01 -23.23 -16.35
N ASN A 106 -5.88 -23.54 -15.38
CA ASN A 106 -7.30 -23.79 -15.64
C ASN A 106 -7.97 -22.54 -16.18
N LYS A 107 -8.52 -22.63 -17.39
CA LYS A 107 -9.30 -21.55 -18.00
C LYS A 107 -10.70 -21.44 -17.37
N VAL A 108 -11.23 -22.55 -16.85
CA VAL A 108 -12.54 -22.58 -16.20
C VAL A 108 -12.38 -22.27 -14.71
N ILE A 109 -13.00 -21.20 -14.26
CA ILE A 109 -13.04 -20.80 -12.86
C ILE A 109 -14.14 -21.61 -12.17
N THR A 110 -13.75 -22.66 -11.46
CA THR A 110 -14.69 -23.53 -10.73
C THR A 110 -15.04 -23.01 -9.34
N ILE A 111 -14.20 -22.15 -8.76
CA ILE A 111 -14.37 -21.64 -7.41
C ILE A 111 -14.31 -20.11 -7.44
N GLY A 112 -15.32 -19.47 -6.91
CA GLY A 112 -15.40 -18.01 -6.83
C GLY A 112 -14.32 -17.42 -5.92
N GLN A 113 -13.98 -16.17 -6.13
CA GLN A 113 -12.95 -15.45 -5.37
C GLN A 113 -13.27 -15.41 -3.88
N LYS A 114 -14.53 -15.19 -3.49
CA LYS A 114 -14.98 -15.16 -2.10
C LYS A 114 -14.77 -16.50 -1.39
N GLU A 115 -14.99 -17.61 -2.08
CA GLU A 115 -14.78 -18.96 -1.55
C GLU A 115 -13.27 -19.22 -1.34
N MET A 116 -12.40 -18.72 -2.21
CA MET A 116 -10.96 -18.85 -2.07
C MET A 116 -10.38 -18.11 -0.86
N TRP A 117 -11.05 -17.03 -0.39
CA TRP A 117 -10.64 -16.31 0.81
C TRP A 117 -10.86 -17.10 2.09
N LYS A 118 -11.81 -18.04 2.11
CA LYS A 118 -12.10 -18.87 3.26
C LYS A 118 -10.89 -19.67 3.71
N ILE A 119 -10.84 -20.00 4.99
CA ILE A 119 -9.80 -20.87 5.54
C ILE A 119 -9.97 -22.31 5.03
N LYS A 120 -8.91 -23.10 5.08
CA LYS A 120 -8.89 -24.48 4.60
C LYS A 120 -9.99 -25.34 5.21
N LYS A 121 -10.27 -25.19 6.53
CA LYS A 121 -11.33 -25.92 7.23
C LYS A 121 -12.71 -25.73 6.60
N ASN A 122 -12.93 -24.59 5.95
CA ASN A 122 -14.19 -24.22 5.30
C ASN A 122 -14.11 -24.37 3.75
N GLY A 123 -13.20 -25.22 3.26
CA GLY A 123 -13.07 -25.51 1.83
C GLY A 123 -12.32 -24.43 1.01
N GLY A 124 -11.79 -23.38 1.64
CA GLY A 124 -11.05 -22.32 0.97
C GLY A 124 -9.55 -22.60 0.83
N CYS A 125 -8.85 -21.70 0.12
CA CYS A 125 -7.40 -21.73 -0.06
C CYS A 125 -6.66 -20.73 0.86
N LYS A 126 -7.40 -19.95 1.65
CA LYS A 126 -6.87 -18.78 2.41
C LYS A 126 -6.16 -17.79 1.48
N LEU A 127 -6.76 -17.54 0.32
CA LEU A 127 -6.24 -16.55 -0.61
C LEU A 127 -6.23 -15.16 0.03
N ILE A 128 -5.18 -14.41 -0.20
CA ILE A 128 -5.07 -13.05 0.34
C ILE A 128 -6.12 -12.12 -0.27
N ASN A 129 -6.83 -11.40 0.58
CA ASN A 129 -7.66 -10.26 0.20
C ASN A 129 -6.85 -8.98 0.41
N ILE A 130 -6.53 -8.29 -0.68
CA ILE A 130 -5.67 -7.10 -0.65
C ILE A 130 -6.32 -5.94 0.10
N GLN A 131 -7.65 -5.80 0.03
CA GLN A 131 -8.36 -4.78 0.78
C GLN A 131 -8.22 -5.02 2.28
N VAL A 132 -8.59 -6.21 2.76
CA VAL A 132 -8.50 -6.57 4.18
C VAL A 132 -7.05 -6.46 4.66
N LYS A 133 -6.09 -6.89 3.85
CA LYS A 133 -4.67 -6.78 4.19
C LYS A 133 -4.22 -5.33 4.35
N SER A 134 -4.70 -4.44 3.45
CA SER A 134 -4.42 -3.01 3.53
C SER A 134 -4.99 -2.39 4.80
N GLU A 135 -6.25 -2.65 5.10
CA GLU A 135 -6.95 -2.14 6.29
C GLU A 135 -6.31 -2.65 7.57
N THR A 136 -6.03 -3.95 7.65
CA THR A 136 -5.35 -4.57 8.80
C THR A 136 -3.94 -4.02 9.01
N SER A 137 -3.19 -3.76 7.93
CA SER A 137 -1.85 -3.20 8.04
C SER A 137 -1.86 -1.78 8.59
N LYS A 138 -2.85 -0.98 8.19
CA LYS A 138 -3.04 0.38 8.74
C LYS A 138 -3.48 0.36 10.19
N ALA A 139 -4.46 -0.49 10.53
CA ALA A 139 -4.92 -0.65 11.89
C ALA A 139 -3.78 -1.09 12.83
N LYS A 140 -2.97 -2.06 12.40
CA LYS A 140 -1.80 -2.51 13.16
C LYS A 140 -0.80 -1.36 13.37
N TRP A 141 -0.51 -0.59 12.34
CA TRP A 141 0.39 0.55 12.44
C TRP A 141 -0.14 1.63 13.40
N LEU A 142 -1.44 1.95 13.33
CA LEU A 142 -2.07 2.87 14.28
C LEU A 142 -2.02 2.36 15.72
N MET A 143 -2.26 1.07 15.93
CA MET A 143 -2.13 0.46 17.26
C MET A 143 -0.68 0.53 17.77
N GLU A 144 0.30 0.26 16.92
CA GLU A 144 1.72 0.33 17.25
C GLU A 144 2.13 1.75 17.67
N ILE A 145 1.64 2.76 16.97
CA ILE A 145 1.83 4.18 17.34
C ILE A 145 1.15 4.48 18.70
N ALA A 146 -0.09 4.05 18.87
CA ALA A 146 -0.87 4.34 20.08
C ALA A 146 -0.30 3.66 21.34
N THR A 147 0.36 2.51 21.18
CA THR A 147 0.92 1.73 22.29
C THR A 147 2.37 2.06 22.60
N ASN A 148 3.10 2.68 21.67
CA ASN A 148 4.51 3.04 21.89
C ASN A 148 4.60 4.42 22.55
N PRO A 149 5.15 4.54 23.78
CA PRO A 149 5.24 5.80 24.50
C PRO A 149 6.09 6.86 23.77
N GLU A 150 7.11 6.46 23.01
CA GLU A 150 7.91 7.40 22.21
C GLU A 150 7.10 8.06 21.10
N PHE A 151 6.17 7.34 20.48
CA PHE A 151 5.27 7.89 19.45
C PHE A 151 4.12 8.70 20.05
N LYS A 152 3.75 8.47 21.31
CA LYS A 152 2.67 9.21 21.96
C LYS A 152 2.97 10.71 22.03
N ILE A 153 4.21 11.08 22.32
CA ILE A 153 4.68 12.47 22.33
C ILE A 153 4.53 13.11 20.92
N HIS A 154 4.87 12.36 19.88
CA HIS A 154 4.72 12.84 18.50
C HIS A 154 3.27 12.96 18.06
N LEU A 155 2.38 12.10 18.56
CA LEU A 155 0.95 12.18 18.29
C LEU A 155 0.30 13.40 18.97
N GLU A 156 0.69 13.70 20.20
CA GLU A 156 0.22 14.88 20.92
C GLU A 156 0.67 16.15 20.22
N THR A 157 1.95 16.24 19.83
CA THR A 157 2.45 17.36 19.03
C THR A 157 1.79 17.44 17.66
N PHE A 158 1.51 16.33 17.00
CA PHE A 158 0.81 16.29 15.71
C PHE A 158 -0.66 16.68 15.86
N SER A 159 -1.34 16.25 16.92
CA SER A 159 -2.74 16.64 17.20
C SER A 159 -2.86 18.12 17.53
N ILE A 160 -1.90 18.69 18.25
CA ILE A 160 -1.81 20.13 18.51
C ILE A 160 -1.61 20.89 17.19
N LEU A 161 -0.68 20.43 16.33
CA LEU A 161 -0.45 21.03 15.01
C LEU A 161 -1.70 20.96 14.11
N VAL A 162 -2.39 19.82 14.10
CA VAL A 162 -3.66 19.67 13.34
C VAL A 162 -4.77 20.49 13.95
N GLY A 163 -4.82 20.64 15.27
CA GLY A 163 -5.75 21.53 15.99
C GLY A 163 -5.55 22.98 15.59
N ILE A 164 -4.31 23.46 15.65
CA ILE A 164 -3.94 24.84 15.23
C ILE A 164 -4.32 25.10 13.76
N LEU A 165 -4.13 24.10 12.88
CA LEU A 165 -4.49 24.20 11.47
C LEU A 165 -6.03 24.22 11.25
N LYS A 166 -6.82 23.64 12.15
CA LYS A 166 -8.29 23.68 12.11
C LYS A 166 -8.83 24.99 12.67
N GLU A 167 -8.27 25.51 13.72
CA GLU A 167 -8.67 26.77 14.34
C GLU A 167 -8.31 27.98 13.47
N GLY A 168 -7.23 27.92 12.70
CA GLY A 168 -6.86 28.94 11.72
C GLY A 168 -7.81 29.06 10.50
N LYS A 169 -8.87 28.24 10.41
CA LYS A 169 -9.90 28.31 9.36
C LYS A 169 -11.19 29.08 9.77
N CYS A 170 -11.23 29.60 10.97
CA CYS A 170 -12.38 30.34 11.51
C CYS A 170 -12.10 31.85 11.73
N GLN A 171 -11.36 32.48 10.81
CA GLN A 171 -11.36 33.97 10.73
C GLN A 171 -11.38 34.40 9.27
#